data_e8ee3d586dfe57d158bebb30a8c35646
#
_entry.id   e8ee3d586dfe57d158bebb30a8c35646
#
_cell.length_a   1.000
_cell.length_b   1.000
_cell.length_c   1.000
_cell.angle_alpha   90.00
_cell.angle_beta   90.00
_cell.angle_gamma   90.00
#
_symmetry.space_group_name_H-M   'P 1'
#
loop_
_entity.id
_entity.type
_entity.pdbx_description
1 polymer ?
#
loop_
_entity_poly.entity_id
_entity_poly.type
_entity_poly.pdbx_seq_one_letter_code
_entity_poly.pdbx_strand_id
1 'polypeptide(L)'
;MAERFTRREVMQAGLALGAAAALPGLGCSSEGGDEVRPPGPLGQIDTFVVLMMENRSFDHYLGSLKLLEGRALDGLVGGESNLAPDGSTVASFKLDDFTVEDPPHGWNASHAQWNGGANDGFVKAHAGPAQNDVMGYHVRAQLPTLYQLADSYTVCDRWFASVMGPTWPNRFHLHAGTSEGMQSNNPVLGLRSIFHQLEEAGISAANYYHDIAFAAGGYRFTKGLRKIEQFFSDAAAGRLPRFSIIDPAFGGDGANDDHPDHDIRLGQALMASIHAALAASPQWDRMLFVLTYDEHGGFYDHVAPPTITESHPGFEQLGFRVPTVVAGGRVKRGAVLSAQLEHTSVLATLTRRFGLSPLNARVAAATDLAECLDPALVMPGMQVQPATVITPVELPLSALRGRFRARRRPDDEPHRELIEAAARVLPREHYRVAESAAITARVLAEGARLGAVRVR
;
A
#
# COMPACT_ATOMS: atom_id res chain seq x y z
N MET A 1 3.17 26.20 -57.91
CA MET A 1 2.07 25.22 -58.04
C MET A 1 2.50 24.00 -57.24
N ALA A 2 1.91 23.76 -56.09
CA ALA A 2 2.20 22.59 -55.25
C ALA A 2 1.03 21.61 -55.46
N GLU A 3 1.35 20.48 -56.04
CA GLU A 3 0.35 19.41 -56.22
C GLU A 3 0.06 18.73 -54.89
N ARG A 4 -1.21 18.67 -54.55
CA ARG A 4 -1.72 17.99 -53.36
C ARG A 4 -2.10 16.55 -53.72
N PHE A 5 -1.37 15.59 -53.18
CA PHE A 5 -1.73 14.18 -53.27
C PHE A 5 -2.93 13.86 -52.41
N THR A 6 -3.85 13.04 -52.93
CA THR A 6 -5.08 12.66 -52.23
C THR A 6 -4.81 11.42 -51.33
N ARG A 7 -5.64 11.24 -50.27
CA ARG A 7 -5.52 10.08 -49.33
C ARG A 7 -5.59 8.71 -50.03
N ARG A 8 -6.11 8.62 -51.22
CA ARG A 8 -6.25 7.39 -52.01
C ARG A 8 -4.93 7.00 -52.70
N GLU A 9 -4.12 7.95 -53.07
CA GLU A 9 -2.82 7.71 -53.69
C GLU A 9 -1.74 7.31 -52.71
N VAL A 10 -1.86 7.74 -51.45
CA VAL A 10 -0.96 7.31 -50.34
C VAL A 10 -1.22 5.86 -49.92
N MET A 11 -2.43 5.35 -50.06
CA MET A 11 -2.76 3.96 -49.73
C MET A 11 -2.42 2.94 -50.82
N GLN A 12 -2.16 3.36 -52.03
CA GLN A 12 -1.78 2.45 -53.14
C GLN A 12 -0.22 2.25 -53.28
N ALA A 13 0.56 3.12 -52.66
CA ALA A 13 2.04 3.00 -52.68
C ALA A 13 2.62 2.06 -51.60
N GLY A 14 1.79 1.59 -50.65
CA GLY A 14 2.21 0.70 -49.55
C GLY A 14 2.08 -0.79 -49.84
N LEU A 15 1.65 -1.22 -51.02
CA LEU A 15 1.33 -2.64 -51.33
C LEU A 15 2.21 -3.32 -52.36
N ALA A 16 3.38 -2.79 -52.65
CA ALA A 16 4.30 -3.39 -53.62
C ALA A 16 5.73 -3.51 -53.12
N LEU A 17 5.96 -4.36 -52.12
CA LEU A 17 7.28 -4.94 -51.81
C LEU A 17 7.09 -6.07 -50.79
N GLY A 18 7.03 -7.32 -51.26
CA GLY A 18 7.01 -8.48 -50.38
C GLY A 18 6.56 -9.80 -51.03
N ALA A 19 7.01 -10.09 -52.23
CA ALA A 19 6.88 -11.41 -52.82
C ALA A 19 8.26 -12.07 -52.91
N ALA A 20 8.59 -12.98 -52.00
CA ALA A 20 9.66 -13.97 -52.20
C ALA A 20 9.34 -15.25 -51.40
N ALA A 21 9.12 -16.32 -52.23
CA ALA A 21 9.38 -17.72 -51.97
C ALA A 21 8.66 -18.45 -50.81
N ALA A 22 7.59 -19.14 -51.20
CA ALA A 22 7.07 -20.29 -50.48
C ALA A 22 7.91 -21.55 -50.79
N LEU A 23 8.36 -22.29 -49.77
CA LEU A 23 8.74 -23.68 -49.81
C LEU A 23 7.71 -24.48 -48.99
N PRO A 24 7.20 -25.62 -49.47
CA PRO A 24 6.26 -26.47 -48.74
C PRO A 24 7.00 -27.46 -47.87
N GLY A 25 6.60 -27.59 -46.61
CA GLY A 25 7.15 -28.65 -45.81
C GLY A 25 6.66 -28.69 -44.36
N LEU A 26 5.79 -29.70 -44.11
CA LEU A 26 5.53 -30.35 -42.83
C LEU A 26 4.69 -29.63 -41.79
N GLY A 27 3.43 -30.04 -41.77
CA GLY A 27 2.52 -29.75 -40.68
C GLY A 27 2.99 -30.36 -39.35
N CYS A 28 3.01 -29.54 -38.32
CA CYS A 28 2.79 -29.94 -36.95
C CYS A 28 1.71 -28.99 -36.41
N SER A 29 0.53 -29.53 -36.26
CA SER A 29 -0.54 -28.93 -35.45
C SER A 29 -0.08 -28.94 -33.99
N SER A 30 0.47 -27.83 -33.52
CA SER A 30 0.51 -27.55 -32.10
C SER A 30 -0.59 -26.53 -31.82
N GLU A 31 -1.61 -26.94 -31.11
CA GLU A 31 -2.53 -26.04 -30.42
C GLU A 31 -1.66 -25.22 -29.44
N GLY A 32 -1.04 -24.16 -29.93
CA GLY A 32 -0.39 -23.15 -29.13
C GLY A 32 -1.49 -22.27 -28.55
N GLY A 33 -1.84 -22.46 -27.29
CA GLY A 33 -2.52 -21.41 -26.55
C GLY A 33 -1.68 -20.13 -26.72
N ASP A 34 -2.31 -19.03 -27.13
CA ASP A 34 -1.71 -17.71 -27.17
C ASP A 34 -1.14 -17.43 -25.75
N GLU A 35 0.15 -17.67 -25.55
CA GLU A 35 0.89 -17.14 -24.42
C GLU A 35 0.79 -15.62 -24.53
N VAL A 36 -0.15 -15.03 -23.79
CA VAL A 36 -0.27 -13.58 -23.65
C VAL A 36 1.07 -13.08 -23.13
N ARG A 37 1.84 -12.54 -24.02
CA ARG A 37 3.17 -11.99 -23.72
C ARG A 37 2.99 -10.90 -22.67
N PRO A 38 3.56 -11.07 -21.44
CA PRO A 38 3.41 -10.03 -20.42
C PRO A 38 3.97 -8.73 -20.94
N PRO A 39 3.20 -7.65 -20.95
CA PRO A 39 3.63 -6.41 -21.57
C PRO A 39 4.75 -5.75 -20.78
N GLY A 40 5.88 -5.50 -21.44
CA GLY A 40 6.91 -4.58 -20.98
C GLY A 40 7.64 -4.98 -19.69
N PRO A 41 8.05 -4.00 -18.88
CA PRO A 41 8.88 -4.16 -17.67
C PRO A 41 8.31 -5.12 -16.64
N LEU A 42 6.99 -5.16 -16.46
CA LEU A 42 6.31 -6.05 -15.52
C LEU A 42 6.53 -7.54 -15.83
N GLY A 43 6.88 -7.90 -17.05
CA GLY A 43 7.19 -9.28 -17.43
C GLY A 43 8.31 -9.93 -16.62
N GLN A 44 9.18 -9.13 -16.01
CA GLN A 44 10.29 -9.61 -15.18
C GLN A 44 9.89 -9.82 -13.70
N ILE A 45 8.65 -9.46 -13.30
CA ILE A 45 8.19 -9.59 -11.94
C ILE A 45 7.22 -10.76 -11.83
N ASP A 46 7.48 -11.64 -10.89
CA ASP A 46 6.68 -12.85 -10.65
C ASP A 46 5.99 -12.87 -9.29
N THR A 47 6.48 -12.12 -8.33
CA THR A 47 6.02 -12.13 -6.95
C THR A 47 5.67 -10.71 -6.53
N PHE A 48 4.43 -10.51 -6.14
CA PHE A 48 3.91 -9.22 -5.68
C PHE A 48 3.53 -9.36 -4.21
N VAL A 49 4.06 -8.47 -3.37
CA VAL A 49 3.78 -8.45 -1.93
C VAL A 49 3.32 -7.05 -1.56
N VAL A 50 2.22 -6.95 -0.84
CA VAL A 50 1.70 -5.68 -0.32
C VAL A 50 1.62 -5.76 1.19
N LEU A 51 2.22 -4.80 1.89
CA LEU A 51 1.97 -4.53 3.30
C LEU A 51 1.21 -3.22 3.37
N MET A 52 -0.04 -3.27 3.81
CA MET A 52 -0.87 -2.09 4.01
C MET A 52 -1.02 -1.82 5.50
N MET A 53 -0.43 -0.71 5.92
CA MET A 53 -0.49 -0.17 7.28
C MET A 53 -1.73 0.71 7.45
N GLU A 54 -1.89 1.39 8.60
CA GLU A 54 -3.10 2.11 9.00
C GLU A 54 -2.85 3.60 9.23
N ASN A 55 -3.71 4.39 8.65
CA ASN A 55 -4.13 5.72 9.10
C ASN A 55 -3.02 6.76 9.27
N ARG A 56 -2.19 6.99 8.22
CA ARG A 56 -1.17 8.06 8.23
C ARG A 56 -1.10 8.77 6.90
N SER A 57 -1.08 10.12 6.92
CA SER A 57 -0.88 10.90 5.69
C SER A 57 0.58 10.91 5.25
N PHE A 58 0.80 11.25 3.96
CA PHE A 58 2.14 11.38 3.41
C PHE A 58 2.95 12.46 4.14
N ASP A 59 2.38 13.64 4.36
CA ASP A 59 3.10 14.72 5.03
C ASP A 59 3.40 14.42 6.48
N HIS A 60 2.49 13.76 7.18
CA HIS A 60 2.69 13.35 8.57
C HIS A 60 3.93 12.44 8.73
N TYR A 61 4.21 11.57 7.74
CA TYR A 61 5.31 10.60 7.82
C TYR A 61 6.52 10.94 6.95
N LEU A 62 6.33 11.36 5.71
CA LEU A 62 7.42 11.58 4.75
C LEU A 62 7.60 13.05 4.35
N GLY A 63 6.66 13.95 4.73
CA GLY A 63 6.71 15.36 4.37
C GLY A 63 7.99 16.06 4.84
N SER A 64 8.53 15.65 6.01
CA SER A 64 9.76 16.25 6.56
C SER A 64 11.04 15.91 5.77
N LEU A 65 11.02 14.92 4.86
CA LEU A 65 12.14 14.64 3.96
C LEU A 65 12.48 15.86 3.08
N LYS A 66 11.47 16.59 2.59
CA LYS A 66 11.70 17.83 1.85
C LYS A 66 12.07 18.96 2.78
N LEU A 67 11.29 19.16 3.84
CA LEU A 67 11.44 20.27 4.77
C LEU A 67 12.80 20.31 5.47
N LEU A 68 13.27 19.16 5.95
CA LEU A 68 14.47 19.08 6.79
C LEU A 68 15.71 18.56 6.06
N GLU A 69 15.51 17.76 5.01
CA GLU A 69 16.62 17.10 4.32
C GLU A 69 16.78 17.54 2.86
N GLY A 70 15.89 18.44 2.37
CA GLY A 70 15.97 19.01 1.02
C GLY A 70 15.72 17.99 -0.10
N ARG A 71 15.09 16.83 0.20
CA ARG A 71 14.82 15.81 -0.81
C ARG A 71 13.82 16.33 -1.84
N ALA A 72 14.08 16.04 -3.11
CA ALA A 72 13.22 16.45 -4.23
C ALA A 72 11.99 15.56 -4.33
N LEU A 73 10.99 15.76 -3.47
CA LEU A 73 9.67 15.15 -3.47
C LEU A 73 8.61 16.20 -3.09
N ASP A 74 7.34 15.88 -3.31
CA ASP A 74 6.22 16.78 -3.00
C ASP A 74 5.83 16.66 -1.51
N GLY A 75 6.65 17.25 -0.63
CA GLY A 75 6.50 17.24 0.83
C GLY A 75 6.40 18.64 1.42
N LEU A 76 6.43 18.74 2.74
CA LEU A 76 6.33 20.00 3.48
C LEU A 76 7.43 20.98 3.09
N VAL A 77 7.09 22.27 3.03
CA VAL A 77 8.04 23.36 2.74
C VAL A 77 8.23 24.31 3.91
N GLY A 78 7.39 24.19 4.96
CA GLY A 78 7.35 25.06 6.12
C GLY A 78 6.37 26.21 5.95
N GLY A 79 5.61 26.47 7.01
CA GLY A 79 4.57 27.49 7.01
C GLY A 79 3.17 26.98 6.73
N GLU A 80 3.00 25.68 6.48
CA GLU A 80 1.69 25.04 6.42
C GLU A 80 0.96 25.22 7.74
N SER A 81 -0.33 25.59 7.67
CA SER A 81 -1.11 25.85 8.87
C SER A 81 -2.61 25.69 8.64
N ASN A 82 -3.33 25.39 9.70
CA ASN A 82 -4.79 25.40 9.74
C ASN A 82 -5.29 26.31 10.86
N LEU A 83 -6.52 26.78 10.76
CA LEU A 83 -7.16 27.54 11.81
C LEU A 83 -7.88 26.61 12.80
N ALA A 84 -7.66 26.82 14.07
CA ALA A 84 -8.45 26.22 15.13
C ALA A 84 -9.85 26.86 15.21
N PRO A 85 -10.82 26.23 15.91
CA PRO A 85 -12.17 26.78 16.07
C PRO A 85 -12.23 28.15 16.75
N ASP A 86 -11.25 28.49 17.59
CA ASP A 86 -11.14 29.81 18.24
C ASP A 86 -10.48 30.89 17.36
N GLY A 87 -10.11 30.54 16.12
CA GLY A 87 -9.47 31.43 15.17
C GLY A 87 -7.93 31.51 15.31
N SER A 88 -7.33 30.81 16.25
CA SER A 88 -5.88 30.72 16.36
C SER A 88 -5.29 29.89 15.20
N THR A 89 -4.06 30.23 14.81
CA THR A 89 -3.33 29.51 13.75
C THR A 89 -2.50 28.38 14.35
N VAL A 90 -2.68 27.17 13.86
CA VAL A 90 -1.85 26.00 14.17
C VAL A 90 -0.96 25.69 12.99
N ALA A 91 0.32 25.96 13.12
CA ALA A 91 1.32 25.63 12.09
C ALA A 91 1.73 24.17 12.18
N SER A 92 2.26 23.61 11.08
CA SER A 92 2.89 22.30 11.10
C SER A 92 4.09 22.27 12.04
N PHE A 93 4.26 21.19 12.81
CA PHE A 93 5.32 21.08 13.81
C PHE A 93 5.83 19.64 13.93
N LYS A 94 7.06 19.48 14.42
CA LYS A 94 7.59 18.15 14.74
C LYS A 94 6.83 17.55 15.92
N LEU A 95 6.23 16.41 15.71
CA LEU A 95 5.51 15.67 16.73
C LEU A 95 6.45 14.69 17.45
N ASP A 96 6.47 14.73 18.78
CA ASP A 96 7.37 13.88 19.57
C ASP A 96 6.65 12.67 20.22
N ASP A 97 5.32 12.57 20.09
CA ASP A 97 4.54 11.43 20.58
C ASP A 97 4.53 10.27 19.57
N PHE A 98 4.76 9.06 20.06
CA PHE A 98 4.71 7.82 19.27
C PHE A 98 3.33 7.15 19.30
N THR A 99 2.40 7.68 20.10
CA THR A 99 1.09 7.08 20.42
C THR A 99 0.00 8.14 20.43
N VAL A 100 -0.03 8.97 19.38
CA VAL A 100 -0.97 10.09 19.24
C VAL A 100 -2.42 9.61 19.31
N GLU A 101 -3.29 10.45 19.89
CA GLU A 101 -4.72 10.22 19.92
C GLU A 101 -5.28 10.07 18.49
N ASP A 102 -6.30 9.21 18.32
CA ASP A 102 -6.92 8.93 17.04
C ASP A 102 -7.79 10.10 16.56
N PRO A 103 -7.40 10.82 15.47
CA PRO A 103 -8.22 11.90 14.94
C PRO A 103 -9.41 11.37 14.16
N PRO A 104 -10.50 12.14 14.02
CA PRO A 104 -11.62 11.77 13.16
C PRO A 104 -11.18 11.65 11.68
N HIS A 105 -11.43 10.49 11.06
CA HIS A 105 -11.05 10.18 9.67
C HIS A 105 -12.15 9.42 8.90
N GLY A 106 -13.36 9.36 9.43
CA GLY A 106 -14.52 8.84 8.70
C GLY A 106 -14.93 9.76 7.54
N TRP A 107 -15.85 9.30 6.68
CA TRP A 107 -16.30 10.00 5.48
C TRP A 107 -16.58 11.49 5.69
N ASN A 108 -17.41 11.85 6.66
CA ASN A 108 -17.77 13.25 6.89
C ASN A 108 -16.59 14.09 7.41
N ALA A 109 -15.76 13.51 8.28
CA ALA A 109 -14.58 14.18 8.81
C ALA A 109 -13.55 14.44 7.72
N SER A 110 -13.24 13.45 6.88
CA SER A 110 -12.30 13.59 5.77
C SER A 110 -12.75 14.67 4.77
N HIS A 111 -14.04 14.72 4.44
CA HIS A 111 -14.58 15.77 3.57
C HIS A 111 -14.55 17.16 4.21
N ALA A 112 -14.75 17.26 5.54
CA ALA A 112 -14.61 18.51 6.26
C ALA A 112 -13.14 18.99 6.32
N GLN A 113 -12.19 18.06 6.46
CA GLN A 113 -10.75 18.34 6.42
C GLN A 113 -10.32 18.83 5.04
N TRP A 114 -10.81 18.20 3.98
CA TRP A 114 -10.59 18.58 2.60
C TRP A 114 -11.16 19.94 2.22
N ASN A 115 -12.35 20.28 2.72
CA ASN A 115 -13.05 21.55 2.52
C ASN A 115 -12.98 22.05 1.06
N GLY A 116 -13.39 21.21 0.10
CA GLY A 116 -13.40 21.56 -1.33
C GLY A 116 -12.02 21.77 -1.95
N GLY A 117 -10.96 21.20 -1.39
CA GLY A 117 -9.58 21.30 -1.86
C GLY A 117 -8.73 22.36 -1.15
N ALA A 118 -9.30 23.07 -0.18
CA ALA A 118 -8.55 24.02 0.64
C ALA A 118 -7.61 23.35 1.65
N ASN A 119 -7.91 22.11 2.05
CA ASN A 119 -7.17 21.32 3.05
C ASN A 119 -6.95 22.08 4.37
N ASP A 120 -7.94 22.88 4.79
CA ASP A 120 -7.86 23.77 5.95
C ASP A 120 -8.80 23.40 7.12
N GLY A 121 -9.42 22.22 7.03
CA GLY A 121 -10.39 21.75 7.99
C GLY A 121 -9.84 20.79 9.06
N PHE A 122 -8.56 20.39 9.02
CA PHE A 122 -8.02 19.33 9.90
C PHE A 122 -8.14 19.65 11.37
N VAL A 123 -7.65 20.81 11.80
CA VAL A 123 -7.72 21.25 13.22
C VAL A 123 -9.16 21.49 13.67
N LYS A 124 -10.03 21.98 12.77
CA LYS A 124 -11.45 22.20 13.09
C LYS A 124 -12.23 20.89 13.22
N ALA A 125 -11.85 19.86 12.48
CA ALA A 125 -12.51 18.55 12.52
C ALA A 125 -12.11 17.73 13.75
N HIS A 126 -11.01 18.06 14.41
CA HIS A 126 -10.52 17.35 15.60
C HIS A 126 -10.75 18.20 16.86
N ALA A 127 -11.39 17.63 17.87
CA ALA A 127 -11.67 18.30 19.14
C ALA A 127 -10.97 17.57 20.30
N GLY A 128 -10.53 18.32 21.31
CA GLY A 128 -9.93 17.75 22.50
C GLY A 128 -8.49 18.20 22.74
N PRO A 129 -7.78 17.63 23.73
CA PRO A 129 -6.44 18.06 24.11
C PRO A 129 -5.40 17.85 23.01
N ALA A 130 -5.58 16.86 22.13
CA ALA A 130 -4.68 16.51 21.03
C ALA A 130 -5.08 17.18 19.70
N GLN A 131 -6.00 18.15 19.72
CA GLN A 131 -6.54 18.81 18.52
C GLN A 131 -5.48 19.26 17.53
N ASN A 132 -4.34 19.74 18.01
CA ASN A 132 -3.28 20.26 17.16
C ASN A 132 -2.37 19.17 16.59
N ASP A 133 -2.41 17.95 17.12
CA ASP A 133 -1.51 16.85 16.71
C ASP A 133 -1.73 16.44 15.26
N VAL A 134 -2.90 16.75 14.69
CA VAL A 134 -3.19 16.54 13.26
C VAL A 134 -2.26 17.33 12.32
N MET A 135 -1.65 18.43 12.80
CA MET A 135 -0.66 19.23 12.06
C MET A 135 0.79 18.78 12.32
N GLY A 136 0.96 17.76 13.16
CA GLY A 136 2.27 17.22 13.50
C GLY A 136 2.85 16.34 12.40
N TYR A 137 4.18 16.35 12.27
CA TYR A 137 4.92 15.45 11.38
C TYR A 137 6.03 14.72 12.14
N HIS A 138 6.33 13.51 11.73
CA HIS A 138 7.46 12.74 12.24
C HIS A 138 8.73 12.97 11.42
N VAL A 139 9.85 12.54 12.00
CA VAL A 139 11.19 12.71 11.39
C VAL A 139 11.93 11.37 11.35
N ARG A 140 13.04 11.31 10.62
CA ARG A 140 13.88 10.13 10.40
C ARG A 140 14.19 9.32 11.68
N ALA A 141 14.50 10.00 12.78
CA ALA A 141 14.82 9.34 14.05
C ALA A 141 13.64 8.59 14.66
N GLN A 142 12.41 8.97 14.31
CA GLN A 142 11.17 8.37 14.79
C GLN A 142 10.67 7.26 13.85
N LEU A 143 10.97 7.37 12.55
CA LEU A 143 10.55 6.44 11.49
C LEU A 143 11.75 5.82 10.75
N PRO A 144 12.70 5.18 11.47
CA PRO A 144 13.98 4.80 10.90
C PRO A 144 13.87 3.80 9.76
N THR A 145 12.92 2.88 9.79
CA THR A 145 12.72 1.88 8.72
C THR A 145 12.14 2.53 7.48
N LEU A 146 11.04 3.26 7.63
CA LEU A 146 10.35 3.89 6.49
C LEU A 146 11.29 4.83 5.73
N TYR A 147 12.10 5.62 6.45
CA TYR A 147 13.05 6.55 5.85
C TYR A 147 14.20 5.84 5.13
N GLN A 148 14.73 4.75 5.69
CA GLN A 148 15.77 3.96 5.03
C GLN A 148 15.23 3.27 3.77
N LEU A 149 13.98 2.80 3.79
CA LEU A 149 13.31 2.25 2.59
C LEU A 149 13.09 3.34 1.55
N ALA A 150 12.64 4.52 1.97
CA ALA A 150 12.49 5.69 1.10
C ALA A 150 13.81 6.11 0.45
N ASP A 151 14.92 6.09 1.18
CA ASP A 151 16.25 6.40 0.63
C ASP A 151 16.73 5.34 -0.38
N SER A 152 16.35 4.09 -0.15
CA SER A 152 16.89 2.95 -0.89
C SER A 152 16.09 2.60 -2.14
N TYR A 153 14.80 2.94 -2.20
CA TYR A 153 13.87 2.50 -3.24
C TYR A 153 13.05 3.66 -3.80
N THR A 154 11.95 3.37 -4.48
CA THR A 154 11.09 4.40 -5.07
C THR A 154 10.02 4.87 -4.09
N VAL A 155 10.03 6.15 -3.74
CA VAL A 155 8.93 6.82 -3.05
C VAL A 155 7.89 7.25 -4.08
N CYS A 156 6.62 6.94 -3.82
CA CYS A 156 5.50 7.42 -4.64
C CYS A 156 4.86 8.61 -3.90
N ASP A 157 5.27 9.83 -4.24
CA ASP A 157 4.84 11.04 -3.53
C ASP A 157 3.46 11.57 -3.98
N ARG A 158 2.81 10.86 -4.90
CA ARG A 158 1.42 11.08 -5.34
C ARG A 158 0.60 9.80 -5.31
N TRP A 159 0.77 9.01 -4.26
CA TRP A 159 -0.10 7.89 -3.97
C TRP A 159 -1.22 8.36 -3.04
N PHE A 160 -2.44 8.32 -3.55
CA PHE A 160 -3.65 8.75 -2.85
C PHE A 160 -4.40 7.56 -2.26
N ALA A 161 -5.06 7.76 -1.12
CA ALA A 161 -6.09 6.85 -0.67
C ALA A 161 -7.21 6.80 -1.74
N SER A 162 -7.81 5.63 -1.93
CA SER A 162 -8.79 5.43 -3.00
C SER A 162 -10.13 6.11 -2.72
N VAL A 163 -10.44 6.34 -1.45
CA VAL A 163 -11.68 6.95 -0.98
C VAL A 163 -11.34 8.02 0.05
N MET A 164 -12.05 9.15 -0.02
CA MET A 164 -11.99 10.19 1.02
C MET A 164 -12.85 9.77 2.22
N GLY A 165 -12.33 8.80 2.98
CA GLY A 165 -13.07 8.16 4.05
C GLY A 165 -12.22 7.13 4.80
N PRO A 166 -12.88 6.27 5.60
CA PRO A 166 -12.20 5.41 6.56
C PRO A 166 -11.53 4.18 5.92
N THR A 167 -10.92 3.39 6.78
CA THR A 167 -10.12 2.17 6.52
C THR A 167 -10.76 1.20 5.53
N TRP A 168 -12.01 0.72 5.80
CA TRP A 168 -12.54 -0.41 5.03
C TRP A 168 -12.82 -0.10 3.58
N PRO A 169 -13.48 1.02 3.20
CA PRO A 169 -13.60 1.40 1.80
C PRO A 169 -12.26 1.43 1.06
N ASN A 170 -11.21 1.95 1.69
CA ASN A 170 -9.88 2.02 1.11
C ASN A 170 -9.26 0.63 0.92
N ARG A 171 -9.36 -0.25 1.91
CA ARG A 171 -8.93 -1.65 1.79
C ARG A 171 -9.74 -2.44 0.76
N PHE A 172 -11.04 -2.19 0.63
CA PHE A 172 -11.84 -2.80 -0.45
C PHE A 172 -11.34 -2.40 -1.83
N HIS A 173 -10.88 -1.16 -2.01
CA HIS A 173 -10.28 -0.75 -3.29
C HIS A 173 -8.96 -1.47 -3.57
N LEU A 174 -8.12 -1.73 -2.57
CA LEU A 174 -6.94 -2.59 -2.75
C LEU A 174 -7.32 -4.02 -3.13
N HIS A 175 -8.41 -4.55 -2.60
CA HIS A 175 -8.81 -5.94 -2.81
C HIS A 175 -9.68 -6.16 -4.05
N ALA A 176 -10.53 -5.17 -4.41
CA ALA A 176 -11.58 -5.33 -5.43
C ALA A 176 -11.71 -4.16 -6.41
N GLY A 177 -11.03 -3.05 -6.16
CA GLY A 177 -11.17 -1.84 -6.97
C GLY A 177 -12.50 -1.10 -6.76
N THR A 178 -13.27 -1.46 -5.75
CA THR A 178 -14.56 -0.85 -5.39
C THR A 178 -14.92 -1.17 -3.95
N SER A 179 -15.60 -0.25 -3.29
CA SER A 179 -16.27 -0.49 -1.99
C SER A 179 -17.78 -0.74 -2.14
N GLU A 180 -18.29 -0.89 -3.39
CA GLU A 180 -19.72 -0.99 -3.69
C GLU A 180 -20.54 0.16 -3.07
N GLY A 181 -19.97 1.37 -3.05
CA GLY A 181 -20.59 2.55 -2.46
C GLY A 181 -20.58 2.60 -0.92
N MET A 182 -19.83 1.72 -0.25
CA MET A 182 -19.68 1.73 1.20
C MET A 182 -18.81 2.92 1.63
N GLN A 183 -19.33 3.73 2.56
CA GLN A 183 -18.68 4.93 3.10
C GLN A 183 -18.17 4.77 4.54
N SER A 184 -18.37 3.59 5.13
CA SER A 184 -18.08 3.32 6.54
C SER A 184 -17.41 1.96 6.72
N ASN A 185 -16.91 1.67 7.92
CA ASN A 185 -16.30 0.40 8.28
C ASN A 185 -17.35 -0.69 8.49
N ASN A 186 -17.93 -1.17 7.39
CA ASN A 186 -18.92 -2.24 7.39
C ASN A 186 -18.59 -3.31 6.35
N PRO A 187 -18.93 -4.58 6.58
CA PRO A 187 -18.71 -5.66 5.62
C PRO A 187 -19.47 -5.44 4.30
N VAL A 188 -18.81 -5.74 3.18
CA VAL A 188 -19.42 -5.83 1.84
C VAL A 188 -19.50 -7.29 1.43
N LEU A 189 -20.60 -7.95 1.79
CA LEU A 189 -20.75 -9.39 1.58
C LEU A 189 -20.82 -9.74 0.09
N GLY A 190 -20.06 -10.75 -0.33
CA GLY A 190 -20.03 -11.19 -1.71
C GLY A 190 -19.19 -10.33 -2.66
N LEU A 191 -18.39 -9.41 -2.12
CA LEU A 191 -17.46 -8.60 -2.90
C LEU A 191 -16.50 -9.51 -3.70
N ARG A 192 -16.51 -9.36 -5.03
CA ARG A 192 -15.58 -10.06 -5.92
C ARG A 192 -14.21 -9.36 -5.87
N SER A 193 -13.23 -10.03 -5.31
CA SER A 193 -11.88 -9.48 -5.14
C SER A 193 -10.88 -10.07 -6.12
N ILE A 194 -9.68 -9.50 -6.14
CA ILE A 194 -8.52 -10.02 -6.89
C ILE A 194 -8.20 -11.47 -6.51
N PHE A 195 -8.41 -11.87 -5.25
CA PHE A 195 -8.18 -13.25 -4.82
C PHE A 195 -9.07 -14.26 -5.55
N HIS A 196 -10.35 -13.92 -5.79
CA HIS A 196 -11.24 -14.74 -6.59
C HIS A 196 -10.75 -14.85 -8.04
N GLN A 197 -10.35 -13.74 -8.63
CA GLN A 197 -9.89 -13.70 -10.01
C GLN A 197 -8.58 -14.48 -10.22
N LEU A 198 -7.63 -14.35 -9.28
CA LEU A 198 -6.37 -15.09 -9.33
C LEU A 198 -6.62 -16.61 -9.14
N GLU A 199 -7.51 -16.99 -8.23
CA GLU A 199 -7.90 -18.40 -8.04
C GLU A 199 -8.49 -19.01 -9.33
N GLU A 200 -9.42 -18.31 -9.97
CA GLU A 200 -10.02 -18.72 -11.24
C GLU A 200 -9.00 -18.88 -12.36
N ALA A 201 -7.97 -18.02 -12.36
CA ALA A 201 -6.86 -18.09 -13.32
C ALA A 201 -5.76 -19.10 -12.93
N GLY A 202 -5.90 -19.83 -11.82
CA GLY A 202 -4.89 -20.78 -11.33
C GLY A 202 -3.61 -20.09 -10.82
N ILE A 203 -3.67 -18.81 -10.49
CA ILE A 203 -2.53 -18.02 -10.01
C ILE A 203 -2.54 -18.03 -8.48
N SER A 204 -1.42 -18.42 -7.87
CA SER A 204 -1.33 -18.54 -6.42
C SER A 204 -1.40 -17.19 -5.72
N ALA A 205 -2.24 -17.10 -4.70
CA ALA A 205 -2.39 -15.91 -3.86
C ALA A 205 -2.55 -16.27 -2.39
N ALA A 206 -2.14 -15.38 -1.49
CA ALA A 206 -2.36 -15.55 -0.05
C ALA A 206 -2.59 -14.20 0.65
N ASN A 207 -3.39 -14.24 1.71
CA ASN A 207 -3.46 -13.21 2.72
C ASN A 207 -2.74 -13.70 3.98
N TYR A 208 -1.56 -13.15 4.25
CA TYR A 208 -0.82 -13.41 5.48
C TYR A 208 -1.29 -12.42 6.55
N TYR A 209 -1.68 -12.92 7.71
CA TYR A 209 -2.26 -12.10 8.77
C TYR A 209 -1.64 -12.40 10.14
N HIS A 210 -1.57 -11.38 10.99
CA HIS A 210 -1.12 -11.52 12.38
C HIS A 210 -2.23 -12.10 13.26
N ASP A 211 -3.27 -11.31 13.52
CA ASP A 211 -4.35 -11.62 14.44
C ASP A 211 -5.66 -11.90 13.72
N ILE A 212 -6.03 -11.09 12.74
CA ILE A 212 -7.18 -11.30 11.85
C ILE A 212 -6.82 -10.95 10.41
N ALA A 213 -7.48 -11.62 9.46
CA ALA A 213 -7.37 -11.30 8.05
C ALA A 213 -8.50 -10.34 7.65
N PHE A 214 -8.15 -9.18 7.05
CA PHE A 214 -9.15 -8.23 6.57
C PHE A 214 -10.10 -8.86 5.55
N ALA A 215 -9.59 -9.68 4.64
CA ALA A 215 -10.42 -10.38 3.64
C ALA A 215 -11.56 -11.21 4.26
N ALA A 216 -11.32 -11.82 5.41
CA ALA A 216 -12.34 -12.61 6.11
C ALA A 216 -13.38 -11.75 6.81
N GLY A 217 -12.94 -10.70 7.55
CA GLY A 217 -13.84 -9.79 8.24
C GLY A 217 -14.62 -8.90 7.29
N GLY A 218 -13.93 -8.32 6.30
CA GLY A 218 -14.47 -7.34 5.37
C GLY A 218 -15.49 -7.90 4.38
N TYR A 219 -15.20 -9.06 3.76
CA TYR A 219 -16.08 -9.60 2.71
C TYR A 219 -16.19 -11.13 2.69
N ARG A 220 -15.83 -11.77 3.79
CA ARG A 220 -15.94 -13.23 4.03
C ARG A 220 -15.14 -14.13 3.09
N PHE A 221 -14.03 -13.63 2.55
CA PHE A 221 -13.13 -14.48 1.80
C PHE A 221 -12.15 -15.17 2.76
N THR A 222 -12.17 -16.51 2.79
CA THR A 222 -11.36 -17.32 3.73
C THR A 222 -10.36 -18.24 3.04
N LYS A 223 -10.33 -18.26 1.71
CA LYS A 223 -9.35 -19.04 0.96
C LYS A 223 -7.98 -18.35 0.95
N GLY A 224 -6.90 -19.13 0.95
CA GLY A 224 -5.54 -18.59 0.91
C GLY A 224 -5.10 -17.84 2.18
N LEU A 225 -5.87 -17.95 3.28
CA LEU A 225 -5.45 -17.37 4.56
C LEU A 225 -4.25 -18.13 5.12
N ARG A 226 -3.21 -17.39 5.50
CA ARG A 226 -1.99 -17.91 6.10
C ARG A 226 -1.59 -17.08 7.30
N LYS A 227 -1.14 -17.75 8.36
CA LYS A 227 -0.60 -17.07 9.54
C LYS A 227 0.71 -16.37 9.19
N ILE A 228 0.99 -15.21 9.81
CA ILE A 228 2.19 -14.41 9.53
C ILE A 228 3.48 -15.20 9.75
N GLU A 229 3.50 -16.16 10.68
CA GLU A 229 4.67 -17.00 10.91
C GLU A 229 5.02 -17.83 9.66
N GLN A 230 4.01 -18.21 8.87
CA GLN A 230 4.21 -18.93 7.61
C GLN A 230 4.83 -18.05 6.54
N PHE A 231 4.57 -16.72 6.56
CA PHE A 231 5.21 -15.79 5.64
C PHE A 231 6.73 -15.88 5.71
N PHE A 232 7.32 -15.87 6.91
CA PHE A 232 8.77 -15.93 7.07
C PHE A 232 9.36 -17.23 6.53
N SER A 233 8.68 -18.36 6.76
CA SER A 233 9.12 -19.66 6.23
C SER A 233 8.96 -19.77 4.71
N ASP A 234 7.89 -19.21 4.15
CA ASP A 234 7.66 -19.20 2.70
C ASP A 234 8.65 -18.25 2.00
N ALA A 235 8.94 -17.08 2.56
CA ALA A 235 9.94 -16.15 2.05
C ALA A 235 11.34 -16.78 2.03
N ALA A 236 11.77 -17.37 3.16
CA ALA A 236 13.08 -18.01 3.27
C ALA A 236 13.26 -19.19 2.29
N ALA A 237 12.20 -19.91 1.99
CA ALA A 237 12.21 -21.05 1.08
C ALA A 237 11.94 -20.70 -0.39
N GLY A 238 11.72 -19.42 -0.73
CA GLY A 238 11.36 -18.99 -2.09
C GLY A 238 10.00 -19.51 -2.53
N ARG A 239 9.04 -19.65 -1.62
CA ARG A 239 7.69 -20.20 -1.88
C ARG A 239 6.56 -19.20 -1.65
N LEU A 240 6.86 -17.89 -1.64
CA LEU A 240 5.80 -16.88 -1.59
C LEU A 240 4.89 -17.03 -2.83
N PRO A 241 3.56 -16.91 -2.66
CA PRO A 241 2.63 -16.88 -3.78
C PRO A 241 2.94 -15.76 -4.77
N ARG A 242 2.36 -15.86 -5.96
CA ARG A 242 2.48 -14.82 -7.00
C ARG A 242 1.93 -13.48 -6.52
N PHE A 243 0.92 -13.50 -5.68
CA PHE A 243 0.38 -12.32 -5.01
C PHE A 243 0.17 -12.59 -3.53
N SER A 244 0.59 -11.66 -2.68
CA SER A 244 0.41 -11.72 -1.23
C SER A 244 0.02 -10.35 -0.67
N ILE A 245 -0.98 -10.33 0.21
CA ILE A 245 -1.25 -9.21 1.10
C ILE A 245 -0.84 -9.62 2.50
N ILE A 246 -0.19 -8.73 3.22
CA ILE A 246 0.18 -8.88 4.62
C ILE A 246 -0.69 -7.92 5.43
N ASP A 247 -1.50 -8.47 6.34
CA ASP A 247 -2.23 -7.71 7.32
C ASP A 247 -1.40 -7.63 8.61
N PRO A 248 -1.19 -6.43 9.17
CA PRO A 248 -0.54 -6.25 10.47
C PRO A 248 -1.42 -6.77 11.61
N ALA A 249 -0.94 -6.66 12.86
CA ALA A 249 -1.78 -6.85 14.02
C ALA A 249 -2.66 -5.62 14.23
N PHE A 250 -3.97 -5.81 14.09
CA PHE A 250 -4.95 -4.73 14.18
C PHE A 250 -5.44 -4.47 15.62
N GLY A 251 -5.27 -5.41 16.53
CA GLY A 251 -5.84 -5.29 17.86
C GLY A 251 -4.94 -5.78 18.99
N GLY A 252 -5.37 -5.46 20.21
CA GLY A 252 -4.69 -5.90 21.43
C GLY A 252 -3.34 -5.23 21.69
N ASP A 253 -2.61 -5.78 22.68
CA ASP A 253 -1.35 -5.19 23.16
C ASP A 253 -0.18 -5.34 22.16
N GLY A 254 -0.36 -6.08 21.10
CA GLY A 254 0.64 -6.32 20.06
C GLY A 254 0.40 -5.60 18.76
N ALA A 255 -0.59 -4.72 18.70
CA ALA A 255 -0.92 -3.97 17.48
C ALA A 255 0.33 -3.26 16.91
N ASN A 256 0.56 -3.43 15.62
CA ASN A 256 1.76 -2.96 14.93
C ASN A 256 1.45 -2.42 13.53
N ASP A 257 0.23 -1.95 13.36
CA ASP A 257 -0.36 -1.43 12.14
C ASP A 257 -0.11 0.07 11.90
N ASP A 258 0.44 0.79 12.87
CA ASP A 258 0.61 2.26 12.93
C ASP A 258 -0.71 3.04 13.15
N HIS A 259 -1.87 2.38 13.34
CA HIS A 259 -3.11 3.09 13.66
C HIS A 259 -2.88 4.06 14.82
N PRO A 260 -3.43 5.31 14.77
CA PRO A 260 -3.33 6.26 15.88
C PRO A 260 -3.73 5.63 17.21
N ASP A 261 -2.98 6.00 18.24
CA ASP A 261 -2.83 5.46 19.58
C ASP A 261 -2.07 4.13 19.71
N HIS A 262 -1.80 3.39 18.62
CA HIS A 262 -0.78 2.34 18.63
C HIS A 262 0.64 2.92 18.58
N ASP A 263 1.59 2.18 19.17
CA ASP A 263 2.99 2.62 19.18
C ASP A 263 3.65 2.39 17.81
N ILE A 264 3.89 3.47 17.06
CA ILE A 264 4.45 3.42 15.71
C ILE A 264 5.84 2.76 15.65
N ARG A 265 6.55 2.61 16.77
CA ARG A 265 7.83 1.88 16.81
C ARG A 265 7.64 0.39 16.55
N LEU A 266 6.47 -0.18 16.89
CA LEU A 266 6.12 -1.56 16.55
C LEU A 266 5.88 -1.72 15.05
N GLY A 267 5.23 -0.75 14.41
CA GLY A 267 5.09 -0.72 12.94
C GLY A 267 6.43 -0.60 12.23
N GLN A 268 7.35 0.26 12.72
CA GLN A 268 8.70 0.34 12.17
C GLN A 268 9.44 -1.00 12.26
N ALA A 269 9.28 -1.72 13.37
CA ALA A 269 9.89 -3.03 13.56
C ALA A 269 9.22 -4.11 12.69
N LEU A 270 7.90 -4.04 12.45
CA LEU A 270 7.19 -4.90 11.49
C LEU A 270 7.73 -4.70 10.08
N MET A 271 7.77 -3.45 9.59
CA MET A 271 8.29 -3.11 8.25
C MET A 271 9.72 -3.62 8.06
N ALA A 272 10.57 -3.43 9.08
CA ALA A 272 11.96 -3.91 9.06
C ALA A 272 12.02 -5.44 8.95
N SER A 273 11.21 -6.16 9.73
CA SER A 273 11.17 -7.62 9.73
C SER A 273 10.68 -8.18 8.40
N ILE A 274 9.62 -7.60 7.84
CA ILE A 274 9.06 -7.99 6.53
C ILE A 274 10.07 -7.72 5.43
N HIS A 275 10.64 -6.49 5.36
CA HIS A 275 11.65 -6.17 4.35
C HIS A 275 12.85 -7.10 4.43
N ALA A 276 13.38 -7.38 5.62
CA ALA A 276 14.53 -8.26 5.78
C ALA A 276 14.23 -9.70 5.31
N ALA A 277 13.02 -10.20 5.56
CA ALA A 277 12.60 -11.52 5.08
C ALA A 277 12.50 -11.56 3.55
N LEU A 278 11.93 -10.51 2.93
CA LEU A 278 11.82 -10.39 1.47
C LEU A 278 13.21 -10.24 0.83
N ALA A 279 14.06 -9.41 1.42
CA ALA A 279 15.42 -9.15 0.96
C ALA A 279 16.31 -10.41 0.97
N ALA A 280 16.08 -11.31 1.93
CA ALA A 280 16.77 -12.59 2.03
C ALA A 280 16.11 -13.70 1.18
N SER A 281 14.95 -13.45 0.58
CA SER A 281 14.24 -14.46 -0.21
C SER A 281 14.92 -14.73 -1.55
N PRO A 282 15.01 -16.01 -1.99
CA PRO A 282 15.40 -16.34 -3.36
C PRO A 282 14.53 -15.72 -4.46
N GLN A 283 13.35 -15.22 -4.11
CA GLN A 283 12.43 -14.57 -5.05
C GLN A 283 12.68 -13.05 -5.20
N TRP A 284 13.59 -12.46 -4.43
CA TRP A 284 13.87 -11.01 -4.43
C TRP A 284 14.09 -10.43 -5.82
N ASP A 285 14.82 -11.15 -6.66
CA ASP A 285 15.17 -10.73 -8.02
C ASP A 285 13.97 -10.48 -8.94
N ARG A 286 12.83 -11.10 -8.62
CA ARG A 286 11.60 -11.04 -9.41
C ARG A 286 10.41 -10.57 -8.57
N MET A 287 10.71 -9.82 -7.50
CA MET A 287 9.73 -9.34 -6.55
C MET A 287 9.48 -7.85 -6.71
N LEU A 288 8.22 -7.47 -6.51
CA LEU A 288 7.78 -6.10 -6.29
C LEU A 288 7.06 -6.06 -4.95
N PHE A 289 7.62 -5.31 -4.02
CA PHE A 289 7.07 -5.08 -2.68
C PHE A 289 6.50 -3.67 -2.59
N VAL A 290 5.24 -3.53 -2.19
CA VAL A 290 4.55 -2.26 -1.95
C VAL A 290 4.31 -2.15 -0.45
N LEU A 291 4.93 -1.16 0.17
CA LEU A 291 4.61 -0.70 1.52
C LEU A 291 3.75 0.55 1.37
N THR A 292 2.52 0.52 1.87
CA THR A 292 1.58 1.64 1.78
C THR A 292 0.71 1.72 3.03
N TYR A 293 -0.13 2.74 3.09
CA TYR A 293 -1.13 2.94 4.14
C TYR A 293 -2.51 2.99 3.48
N ASP A 294 -3.56 2.70 4.23
CA ASP A 294 -4.92 2.64 3.71
C ASP A 294 -5.53 4.04 3.51
N GLU A 295 -5.37 4.93 4.49
CA GLU A 295 -5.87 6.30 4.43
C GLU A 295 -5.07 7.22 5.38
N HIS A 296 -5.42 8.51 5.45
CA HIS A 296 -4.63 9.57 6.08
C HIS A 296 -4.73 9.67 7.61
N GLY A 297 -5.69 8.96 8.24
CA GLY A 297 -5.87 8.95 9.70
C GLY A 297 -6.27 10.29 10.31
N GLY A 298 -6.84 11.21 9.53
CA GLY A 298 -7.15 12.55 9.99
C GLY A 298 -5.96 13.50 10.10
N PHE A 299 -4.75 13.06 9.73
CA PHE A 299 -3.55 13.90 9.71
C PHE A 299 -3.44 14.73 8.45
N TYR A 300 -2.88 15.92 8.59
CA TYR A 300 -2.72 16.91 7.54
C TYR A 300 -1.91 16.40 6.36
N ASP A 301 -2.35 16.77 5.17
CA ASP A 301 -1.61 16.69 3.91
C ASP A 301 -1.87 17.96 3.10
N HIS A 302 -0.80 18.58 2.58
CA HIS A 302 -0.91 19.84 1.87
C HIS A 302 -1.45 19.70 0.46
N VAL A 303 -1.38 18.49 -0.14
CA VAL A 303 -1.82 18.25 -1.51
C VAL A 303 -3.31 17.95 -1.56
N ALA A 304 -4.06 18.77 -2.28
CA ALA A 304 -5.47 18.51 -2.54
C ALA A 304 -5.61 17.25 -3.42
N PRO A 305 -6.39 16.24 -2.96
CA PRO A 305 -6.58 15.02 -3.72
C PRO A 305 -7.30 15.29 -5.05
N PRO A 306 -6.87 14.63 -6.16
CA PRO A 306 -7.53 14.77 -7.45
C PRO A 306 -8.83 13.95 -7.51
N THR A 307 -9.60 14.20 -8.57
CA THR A 307 -10.75 13.37 -8.95
C THR A 307 -10.36 12.34 -10.01
N ILE A 308 -11.11 11.24 -10.06
CA ILE A 308 -10.97 10.17 -11.04
C ILE A 308 -12.33 9.79 -11.64
N THR A 309 -12.31 8.99 -12.70
CA THR A 309 -13.52 8.33 -13.21
C THR A 309 -13.90 7.17 -12.31
N GLU A 310 -15.11 7.19 -11.80
CA GLU A 310 -15.66 6.18 -10.90
C GLU A 310 -17.09 5.80 -11.35
N SER A 311 -17.51 4.57 -11.03
CA SER A 311 -18.84 4.06 -11.32
C SER A 311 -19.88 4.40 -10.26
N HIS A 312 -19.43 4.61 -9.00
CA HIS A 312 -20.30 4.96 -7.88
C HIS A 312 -20.31 6.49 -7.70
N PRO A 313 -21.45 7.18 -7.95
CA PRO A 313 -21.55 8.62 -7.74
C PRO A 313 -21.16 9.04 -6.32
N GLY A 314 -20.33 10.08 -6.22
CA GLY A 314 -19.80 10.59 -4.95
C GLY A 314 -18.48 9.94 -4.50
N PHE A 315 -17.94 8.97 -5.28
CA PHE A 315 -16.65 8.34 -5.02
C PHE A 315 -15.55 8.77 -6.01
N GLU A 316 -15.83 9.78 -6.83
CA GLU A 316 -14.87 10.32 -7.80
C GLU A 316 -13.71 11.05 -7.13
N GLN A 317 -13.91 11.56 -5.91
CA GLN A 317 -12.88 12.25 -5.15
C GLN A 317 -12.00 11.25 -4.46
N LEU A 318 -10.68 11.23 -4.78
CA LEU A 318 -9.68 10.45 -4.04
C LEU A 318 -9.52 10.99 -2.62
N GLY A 319 -9.05 10.16 -1.70
CA GLY A 319 -8.62 10.56 -0.36
C GLY A 319 -7.24 11.22 -0.37
N PHE A 320 -6.79 11.69 0.78
CA PHE A 320 -5.47 12.29 0.95
C PHE A 320 -4.35 11.32 0.62
N ARG A 321 -3.15 11.86 0.36
CA ARG A 321 -1.97 11.04 0.08
C ARG A 321 -1.57 10.21 1.31
N VAL A 322 -1.05 9.03 1.02
CA VAL A 322 -0.51 8.10 2.02
C VAL A 322 0.96 7.77 1.73
N PRO A 323 1.77 7.51 2.77
CA PRO A 323 3.17 7.13 2.59
C PRO A 323 3.26 5.84 1.79
N THR A 324 3.97 5.86 0.66
CA THR A 324 4.15 4.65 -0.15
C THR A 324 5.57 4.52 -0.66
N VAL A 325 6.15 3.33 -0.45
CA VAL A 325 7.46 2.95 -0.99
C VAL A 325 7.31 1.64 -1.76
N VAL A 326 7.82 1.64 -2.99
CA VAL A 326 7.89 0.44 -3.83
C VAL A 326 9.34 -0.06 -3.85
N ALA A 327 9.55 -1.31 -3.43
CA ALA A 327 10.87 -1.93 -3.30
C ALA A 327 10.97 -3.25 -4.08
N GLY A 328 12.17 -3.66 -4.42
CA GLY A 328 12.45 -4.90 -5.15
C GLY A 328 13.79 -4.87 -5.85
N GLY A 329 14.27 -6.00 -6.31
CA GLY A 329 15.57 -6.13 -6.97
C GLY A 329 15.67 -5.38 -8.30
N ARG A 330 14.54 -5.08 -8.95
CA ARG A 330 14.45 -4.36 -10.23
C ARG A 330 13.81 -2.98 -10.12
N VAL A 331 13.54 -2.51 -8.91
CA VAL A 331 12.97 -1.18 -8.65
C VAL A 331 14.06 -0.11 -8.69
N LYS A 332 13.72 1.08 -9.20
CA LYS A 332 14.60 2.25 -9.20
C LYS A 332 15.05 2.58 -7.77
N ARG A 333 16.31 2.95 -7.62
CA ARG A 333 16.93 3.26 -6.32
C ARG A 333 16.90 4.75 -6.03
N GLY A 334 16.54 5.11 -4.79
CA GLY A 334 16.52 6.49 -4.32
C GLY A 334 15.64 7.42 -5.18
N ALA A 335 14.70 6.87 -5.92
CA ALA A 335 13.86 7.59 -6.86
C ALA A 335 12.60 8.13 -6.19
N VAL A 336 12.00 9.13 -6.85
CA VAL A 336 10.66 9.64 -6.55
C VAL A 336 9.81 9.46 -7.81
N LEU A 337 8.62 8.90 -7.66
CA LEU A 337 7.62 8.78 -8.72
C LEU A 337 6.43 9.65 -8.36
N SER A 338 6.21 10.72 -9.15
CA SER A 338 5.11 11.67 -8.96
C SER A 338 3.93 11.41 -9.90
N ALA A 339 3.81 10.20 -10.45
CA ALA A 339 2.61 9.77 -11.15
C ALA A 339 1.45 9.63 -10.17
N GLN A 340 0.23 9.97 -10.60
CA GLN A 340 -0.97 9.73 -9.81
C GLN A 340 -1.21 8.23 -9.68
N LEU A 341 -1.09 7.74 -8.46
CA LEU A 341 -1.32 6.35 -8.05
C LEU A 341 -2.36 6.30 -6.94
N GLU A 342 -2.99 5.16 -6.77
CA GLU A 342 -3.91 4.86 -5.67
C GLU A 342 -3.98 3.34 -5.45
N HIS A 343 -4.80 2.84 -4.51
CA HIS A 343 -4.77 1.42 -4.15
C HIS A 343 -5.09 0.49 -5.32
N THR A 344 -5.97 0.90 -6.26
CA THR A 344 -6.28 0.10 -7.46
C THR A 344 -5.12 0.01 -8.44
N SER A 345 -4.08 0.82 -8.29
CA SER A 345 -2.83 0.71 -9.07
C SER A 345 -2.15 -0.65 -8.88
N VAL A 346 -2.30 -1.26 -7.70
CA VAL A 346 -1.84 -2.64 -7.45
C VAL A 346 -2.62 -3.62 -8.32
N LEU A 347 -3.95 -3.49 -8.37
CA LEU A 347 -4.81 -4.36 -9.18
C LEU A 347 -4.55 -4.18 -10.68
N ALA A 348 -4.38 -2.94 -11.14
CA ALA A 348 -3.99 -2.63 -12.52
C ALA A 348 -2.64 -3.30 -12.88
N THR A 349 -1.68 -3.28 -11.96
CA THR A 349 -0.39 -3.94 -12.15
C THR A 349 -0.55 -5.46 -12.29
N LEU A 350 -1.33 -6.09 -11.41
CA LEU A 350 -1.56 -7.53 -11.45
C LEU A 350 -2.32 -7.97 -12.71
N THR A 351 -3.38 -7.25 -13.08
CA THR A 351 -4.18 -7.58 -14.26
C THR A 351 -3.36 -7.46 -15.54
N ARG A 352 -2.55 -6.41 -15.68
CA ARG A 352 -1.64 -6.25 -16.82
C ARG A 352 -0.52 -7.29 -16.83
N ARG A 353 0.07 -7.58 -15.65
CA ARG A 353 1.16 -8.57 -15.54
C ARG A 353 0.71 -9.98 -15.91
N PHE A 354 -0.49 -10.38 -15.49
CA PHE A 354 -1.00 -11.73 -15.68
C PHE A 354 -1.97 -11.87 -16.87
N GLY A 355 -2.19 -10.80 -17.64
CA GLY A 355 -3.11 -10.83 -18.77
C GLY A 355 -4.58 -11.04 -18.38
N LEU A 356 -4.97 -10.59 -17.19
CA LEU A 356 -6.32 -10.72 -16.67
C LEU A 356 -7.20 -9.54 -17.13
N SER A 357 -8.50 -9.78 -17.26
CA SER A 357 -9.45 -8.68 -17.45
C SER A 357 -9.50 -7.82 -16.19
N PRO A 358 -9.54 -6.49 -16.30
CA PRO A 358 -9.73 -5.62 -15.12
C PRO A 358 -11.02 -5.97 -14.38
N LEU A 359 -10.99 -5.94 -13.04
CA LEU A 359 -12.17 -6.23 -12.20
C LEU A 359 -13.34 -5.28 -12.47
N ASN A 360 -13.02 -4.01 -12.80
CA ASN A 360 -13.98 -2.97 -13.13
C ASN A 360 -13.31 -1.84 -13.95
N ALA A 361 -14.10 -0.82 -14.32
CA ALA A 361 -13.61 0.31 -15.12
C ALA A 361 -12.52 1.12 -14.39
N ARG A 362 -12.61 1.25 -13.08
CA ARG A 362 -11.60 1.96 -12.27
C ARG A 362 -10.23 1.26 -12.34
N VAL A 363 -10.19 -0.06 -12.16
CA VAL A 363 -8.96 -0.86 -12.31
C VAL A 363 -8.40 -0.76 -13.73
N ALA A 364 -9.29 -0.74 -14.76
CA ALA A 364 -8.87 -0.59 -16.15
C ALA A 364 -8.17 0.76 -16.41
N ALA A 365 -8.68 1.84 -15.79
CA ALA A 365 -8.16 3.21 -15.95
C ALA A 365 -6.96 3.52 -15.06
N ALA A 366 -6.74 2.79 -13.98
CA ALA A 366 -5.68 3.07 -13.01
C ALA A 366 -4.28 2.95 -13.62
N THR A 367 -3.37 3.83 -13.21
CA THR A 367 -1.93 3.75 -13.52
C THR A 367 -1.32 2.54 -12.82
N ASP A 368 -0.49 1.76 -13.52
CA ASP A 368 0.23 0.63 -12.93
C ASP A 368 1.61 1.04 -12.37
N LEU A 369 2.30 0.08 -11.75
CA LEU A 369 3.59 0.31 -11.09
C LEU A 369 4.80 0.06 -12.01
N ALA A 370 4.62 -0.05 -13.32
CA ALA A 370 5.73 -0.30 -14.25
C ALA A 370 6.81 0.79 -14.20
N GLU A 371 6.40 2.05 -13.97
CA GLU A 371 7.34 3.16 -13.87
C GLU A 371 8.22 3.13 -12.60
N CYS A 372 7.88 2.36 -11.59
CA CYS A 372 8.76 2.11 -10.44
C CYS A 372 9.96 1.25 -10.82
N LEU A 373 9.88 0.49 -11.91
CA LEU A 373 10.95 -0.42 -12.34
C LEU A 373 12.06 0.35 -13.08
N ASP A 374 13.30 -0.09 -12.88
CA ASP A 374 14.46 0.44 -13.58
C ASP A 374 14.52 -0.18 -15.00
N PRO A 375 14.41 0.62 -16.07
CA PRO A 375 14.45 0.13 -17.44
C PRO A 375 15.71 -0.70 -17.77
N ALA A 376 16.83 -0.38 -17.13
CA ALA A 376 18.08 -1.12 -17.34
C ALA A 376 18.04 -2.51 -16.68
N LEU A 377 17.34 -2.67 -15.56
CA LEU A 377 17.28 -3.92 -14.81
C LEU A 377 16.19 -4.88 -15.29
N VAL A 378 15.22 -4.41 -16.08
CA VAL A 378 14.15 -5.26 -16.62
C VAL A 378 14.46 -5.84 -17.99
N MET A 379 15.62 -5.56 -18.55
CA MET A 379 16.10 -6.21 -19.76
C MET A 379 16.47 -7.68 -19.49
N PRO A 380 16.25 -8.60 -20.45
CA PRO A 380 16.63 -10.01 -20.29
C PRO A 380 18.11 -10.18 -19.95
N GLY A 381 18.42 -11.05 -18.99
CA GLY A 381 19.81 -11.38 -18.61
C GLY A 381 20.50 -10.37 -17.67
N MET A 382 19.83 -9.28 -17.32
CA MET A 382 20.40 -8.31 -16.38
C MET A 382 20.36 -8.83 -14.95
N GLN A 383 21.50 -8.69 -14.26
CA GLN A 383 21.57 -8.97 -12.83
C GLN A 383 20.89 -7.86 -12.06
N VAL A 384 20.13 -8.24 -11.06
CA VAL A 384 19.44 -7.30 -10.17
C VAL A 384 20.40 -6.73 -9.13
N GLN A 385 20.02 -5.61 -8.57
CA GLN A 385 20.74 -5.04 -7.45
C GLN A 385 20.41 -5.83 -6.17
N PRO A 386 21.42 -6.13 -5.32
CA PRO A 386 21.17 -6.75 -4.03
C PRO A 386 20.25 -5.86 -3.19
N ALA A 387 19.48 -6.48 -2.31
CA ALA A 387 18.63 -5.74 -1.39
C ALA A 387 19.48 -4.81 -0.49
N THR A 388 18.92 -3.66 -0.15
CA THR A 388 19.56 -2.76 0.82
C THR A 388 19.49 -3.38 2.19
N VAL A 389 20.62 -3.45 2.88
CA VAL A 389 20.66 -3.79 4.30
C VAL A 389 20.26 -2.56 5.10
N ILE A 390 19.08 -2.62 5.75
CA ILE A 390 18.62 -1.55 6.62
C ILE A 390 19.25 -1.67 8.00
N THR A 391 19.57 -0.53 8.62
CA THR A 391 20.04 -0.47 10.01
C THR A 391 18.95 -1.03 10.93
N PRO A 392 19.30 -1.90 11.88
CA PRO A 392 18.30 -2.48 12.78
C PRO A 392 17.52 -1.42 13.56
N VAL A 393 16.21 -1.63 13.66
CA VAL A 393 15.36 -0.80 14.52
C VAL A 393 15.66 -1.13 15.98
N GLU A 394 15.96 -0.10 16.75
CA GLU A 394 16.14 -0.19 18.19
C GLU A 394 14.78 -0.07 18.88
N LEU A 395 14.28 -1.16 19.42
CA LEU A 395 12.96 -1.21 20.05
C LEU A 395 13.10 -1.25 21.58
N PRO A 396 12.64 -0.22 22.32
CA PRO A 396 12.69 -0.25 23.77
C PRO A 396 11.68 -1.26 24.33
N LEU A 397 12.04 -1.97 25.40
CA LEU A 397 11.15 -2.91 26.09
C LEU A 397 9.81 -2.29 26.51
N SER A 398 9.78 -0.97 26.72
CA SER A 398 8.54 -0.24 27.03
C SER A 398 7.51 -0.31 25.91
N ALA A 399 7.94 -0.34 24.64
CA ALA A 399 7.03 -0.48 23.49
C ALA A 399 6.32 -1.85 23.49
N LEU A 400 6.93 -2.90 24.03
CA LEU A 400 6.36 -4.24 24.12
C LEU A 400 5.41 -4.43 25.33
N ARG A 401 5.40 -3.51 26.28
CA ARG A 401 4.68 -3.68 27.55
C ARG A 401 3.28 -3.09 27.57
N GLY A 402 2.79 -2.57 26.44
CA GLY A 402 1.41 -2.10 26.31
C GLY A 402 0.98 -1.02 27.33
N ARG A 403 1.93 -0.25 27.89
CA ARG A 403 1.66 0.74 28.94
C ARG A 403 0.79 1.93 28.50
N PHE A 404 0.38 1.95 27.22
CA PHE A 404 -0.31 3.08 26.59
C PHE A 404 -1.83 3.04 26.74
N ARG A 405 -2.40 1.97 27.33
CA ARG A 405 -3.84 1.85 27.62
C ARG A 405 -4.42 2.89 28.59
N ALA A 406 -3.60 3.70 29.23
CA ALA A 406 -4.08 4.63 30.26
C ALA A 406 -4.94 5.78 29.70
N ARG A 407 -5.01 5.98 28.39
CA ARG A 407 -5.82 7.04 27.75
C ARG A 407 -7.06 6.53 27.02
N ARG A 408 -7.17 5.22 26.77
CA ARG A 408 -8.34 4.63 26.09
C ARG A 408 -9.54 4.54 27.00
N ARG A 409 -10.69 4.95 26.50
CA ARG A 409 -11.97 4.52 27.05
C ARG A 409 -12.18 3.05 26.69
N PRO A 410 -12.86 2.24 27.53
CA PRO A 410 -13.12 0.82 27.24
C PRO A 410 -13.85 0.58 25.91
N ASP A 411 -14.51 1.60 25.37
CA ASP A 411 -15.30 1.56 24.14
C ASP A 411 -14.52 2.00 22.88
N ASP A 412 -13.28 2.48 23.02
CA ASP A 412 -12.45 3.01 21.94
C ASP A 412 -11.40 1.97 21.48
N GLU A 413 -11.79 0.72 21.26
CA GLU A 413 -10.88 -0.27 20.63
C GLU A 413 -10.78 0.03 19.13
N PRO A 414 -9.61 0.42 18.59
CA PRO A 414 -9.40 0.52 17.15
C PRO A 414 -9.78 -0.79 16.47
N HIS A 415 -10.31 -0.68 15.26
CA HIS A 415 -10.76 -1.85 14.49
C HIS A 415 -11.82 -2.74 15.17
N ARG A 416 -12.56 -2.20 16.12
CA ARG A 416 -13.63 -2.95 16.82
C ARG A 416 -14.57 -3.64 15.83
N GLU A 417 -14.98 -2.94 14.77
CA GLU A 417 -15.84 -3.49 13.73
C GLU A 417 -15.19 -4.67 13.02
N LEU A 418 -13.88 -4.59 12.72
CA LEU A 418 -13.13 -5.68 12.09
C LEU A 418 -13.01 -6.89 13.02
N ILE A 419 -12.68 -6.64 14.28
CA ILE A 419 -12.56 -7.67 15.32
C ILE A 419 -13.90 -8.40 15.48
N GLU A 420 -15.01 -7.67 15.60
CA GLU A 420 -16.36 -8.24 15.74
C GLU A 420 -16.80 -8.98 14.46
N ALA A 421 -16.55 -8.42 13.28
CA ALA A 421 -16.90 -9.07 12.01
C ALA A 421 -16.10 -10.35 11.80
N ALA A 422 -14.81 -10.33 12.06
CA ALA A 422 -13.93 -11.50 11.95
C ALA A 422 -14.32 -12.60 12.95
N ALA A 423 -14.66 -12.24 14.18
CA ALA A 423 -15.09 -13.20 15.22
C ALA A 423 -16.34 -14.01 14.82
N ARG A 424 -17.18 -13.46 13.93
CA ARG A 424 -18.41 -14.13 13.45
C ARG A 424 -18.16 -15.12 12.32
N VAL A 425 -17.04 -14.98 11.57
CA VAL A 425 -16.81 -15.73 10.33
C VAL A 425 -15.54 -16.57 10.36
N LEU A 426 -14.54 -16.19 11.13
CA LEU A 426 -13.30 -16.94 11.20
C LEU A 426 -13.42 -18.15 12.13
N PRO A 427 -12.89 -19.32 11.72
CA PRO A 427 -12.63 -20.41 12.64
C PRO A 427 -11.74 -19.95 13.80
N ARG A 428 -11.88 -20.56 14.97
CA ARG A 428 -11.14 -20.17 16.18
C ARG A 428 -9.63 -20.09 15.98
N GLU A 429 -9.08 -21.04 15.21
CA GLU A 429 -7.66 -21.09 14.89
C GLU A 429 -7.15 -19.94 14.00
N HIS A 430 -8.05 -19.20 13.37
CA HIS A 430 -7.77 -18.03 12.53
C HIS A 430 -8.13 -16.71 13.21
N TYR A 431 -8.87 -16.73 14.32
CA TYR A 431 -9.16 -15.53 15.12
C TYR A 431 -8.21 -15.45 16.30
N ARG A 432 -7.20 -14.59 16.20
CA ARG A 432 -6.01 -14.61 17.06
C ARG A 432 -5.78 -13.33 17.87
N VAL A 433 -6.76 -12.44 17.98
CA VAL A 433 -6.61 -11.13 18.65
C VAL A 433 -6.11 -11.27 20.10
N ALA A 434 -6.58 -12.26 20.83
CA ALA A 434 -6.09 -12.53 22.21
C ALA A 434 -4.61 -12.96 22.26
N GLU A 435 -4.02 -13.39 21.12
CA GLU A 435 -2.63 -13.80 21.00
C GLU A 435 -1.75 -12.70 20.37
N SER A 436 -2.32 -11.54 20.01
CA SER A 436 -1.65 -10.49 19.22
C SER A 436 -0.25 -10.16 19.76
N ALA A 437 -0.11 -9.88 21.06
CA ALA A 437 1.18 -9.60 21.67
C ALA A 437 2.19 -10.74 21.50
N ALA A 438 1.75 -12.00 21.62
CA ALA A 438 2.63 -13.15 21.46
C ALA A 438 3.03 -13.36 19.99
N ILE A 439 2.14 -13.06 19.05
CA ILE A 439 2.42 -13.12 17.61
C ILE A 439 3.44 -12.04 17.24
N THR A 440 3.20 -10.80 17.67
CA THR A 440 4.14 -9.70 17.46
C THR A 440 5.52 -10.00 18.04
N ALA A 441 5.59 -10.59 19.24
CA ALA A 441 6.86 -11.02 19.79
C ALA A 441 7.58 -12.05 18.91
N ARG A 442 6.86 -13.00 18.28
CA ARG A 442 7.45 -13.96 17.32
C ARG A 442 7.94 -13.27 16.04
N VAL A 443 7.16 -12.31 15.50
CA VAL A 443 7.56 -11.51 14.32
C VAL A 443 8.83 -10.72 14.63
N LEU A 444 8.91 -10.10 15.80
CA LEU A 444 10.11 -9.38 16.25
C LEU A 444 11.32 -10.30 16.45
N ALA A 445 11.10 -11.53 16.92
CA ALA A 445 12.16 -12.54 17.02
C ALA A 445 12.69 -12.93 15.62
N GLU A 446 11.83 -13.07 14.61
CA GLU A 446 12.26 -13.27 13.22
C GLU A 446 13.02 -12.04 12.69
N GLY A 447 12.54 -10.82 12.95
CA GLY A 447 13.25 -9.59 12.62
C GLY A 447 14.64 -9.51 13.28
N ALA A 448 14.75 -9.93 14.53
CA ALA A 448 16.03 -9.99 15.24
C ALA A 448 16.97 -11.06 14.65
N ARG A 449 16.45 -12.24 14.32
CA ARG A 449 17.20 -13.31 13.64
C ARG A 449 17.75 -12.86 12.29
N LEU A 450 16.99 -12.04 11.56
CA LEU A 450 17.38 -11.45 10.29
C LEU A 450 18.24 -10.18 10.44
N GLY A 451 18.53 -9.74 11.67
CA GLY A 451 19.33 -8.56 11.94
C GLY A 451 18.62 -7.22 11.71
N ALA A 452 17.30 -7.22 11.59
CA ALA A 452 16.50 -6.03 11.28
C ALA A 452 15.94 -5.31 12.53
N VAL A 453 15.90 -5.99 13.68
CA VAL A 453 15.35 -5.46 14.93
C VAL A 453 16.30 -5.78 16.09
N ARG A 454 16.45 -4.84 17.03
CA ARG A 454 17.14 -5.04 18.31
C ARG A 454 16.23 -4.58 19.45
N VAL A 455 15.90 -5.47 20.36
CA VAL A 455 15.11 -5.13 21.55
C VAL A 455 16.09 -4.76 22.68
N ARG A 456 15.87 -3.59 23.30
CA ARG A 456 16.70 -3.05 24.38
C ARG A 456 15.90 -2.77 25.65
#